data_4ac5eced599aa2d0be5b893d9a991f7c
#
_entry.id   4ac5eced599aa2d0be5b893d9a991f7c
#
_cell.length_a   1.000
_cell.length_b   1.000
_cell.length_c   1.000
_cell.angle_alpha   90.00
_cell.angle_beta   90.00
_cell.angle_gamma   90.00
#
_symmetry.space_group_name_H-M   'P 1'
#
loop_
_entity.id
_entity.type
_entity.pdbx_description
1 polymer ?
#
loop_
_entity_poly.entity_id
_entity_poly.type
_entity_poly.pdbx_seq_one_letter_code
_entity_poly.pdbx_strand_id
1 'polypeptide(L)'
;CGNGKNMHDVVKGGGTVIGMDFSHGLIEICAEQGFEVQVADALMVPYRSRVFDYALNIAVLHHISSEERRIRMCEETLRVVKVGGVALFCAWAYEQDKGGVSGHDFLAQDVLVPFHKRPIAKGMRPAEQKELDDAMVREGKAPSHGEINQEKHTVVYQRYCHVYKEGELEKLFEKIPGCKVEAAYFDFGNWCVEVRVTRELK
;
A
#
# COMPACT_ATOMS: atom_id res chain seq x y z
N CYS A 1 -0.29 -2.83 5.65
CA CYS A 1 0.59 -3.97 5.99
C CYS A 1 0.40 -5.17 5.04
N GLY A 2 -0.65 -5.12 4.21
CA GLY A 2 -0.97 -6.22 3.32
C GLY A 2 -1.22 -7.52 4.07
N ASN A 3 -0.66 -8.61 3.58
CA ASN A 3 -0.75 -9.93 4.21
C ASN A 3 0.36 -10.21 5.25
N GLY A 4 1.05 -9.20 5.75
CA GLY A 4 2.08 -9.33 6.77
C GLY A 4 3.49 -9.70 6.27
N LYS A 5 3.70 -9.82 4.96
CA LYS A 5 4.99 -10.27 4.38
C LYS A 5 6.19 -9.54 4.99
N ASN A 6 6.15 -8.21 5.04
CA ASN A 6 7.27 -7.41 5.55
C ASN A 6 7.36 -7.43 7.08
N MET A 7 6.28 -7.79 7.79
CA MET A 7 6.27 -7.86 9.25
C MET A 7 7.10 -9.04 9.77
N HIS A 8 7.13 -10.16 9.04
CA HIS A 8 7.94 -11.31 9.40
C HIS A 8 9.43 -10.97 9.50
N ASP A 9 9.95 -10.16 8.58
CA ASP A 9 11.37 -9.82 8.56
C ASP A 9 11.74 -8.91 9.76
N VAL A 10 10.84 -7.98 10.14
CA VAL A 10 11.02 -7.14 11.33
C VAL A 10 11.07 -7.98 12.62
N VAL A 11 10.11 -8.90 12.79
CA VAL A 11 10.05 -9.78 13.98
C VAL A 11 11.24 -10.73 14.01
N LYS A 12 11.64 -11.29 12.88
CA LYS A 12 12.82 -12.15 12.77
C LYS A 12 14.11 -11.41 13.13
N GLY A 13 14.17 -10.11 12.83
CA GLY A 13 15.25 -9.22 13.25
C GLY A 13 15.21 -8.80 14.74
N GLY A 14 14.25 -9.29 15.53
CA GLY A 14 14.09 -8.97 16.95
C GLY A 14 13.32 -7.66 17.22
N GLY A 15 12.72 -7.06 16.19
CA GLY A 15 11.90 -5.86 16.33
C GLY A 15 10.45 -6.18 16.73
N THR A 16 9.79 -5.18 17.32
CA THR A 16 8.34 -5.18 17.52
C THR A 16 7.68 -4.45 16.34
N VAL A 17 6.61 -4.99 15.79
CA VAL A 17 5.91 -4.41 14.66
C VAL A 17 4.40 -4.40 14.87
N ILE A 18 3.78 -3.28 14.52
CA ILE A 18 2.32 -3.14 14.47
C ILE A 18 1.95 -2.85 13.02
N GLY A 19 0.99 -3.59 12.49
CA GLY A 19 0.52 -3.42 11.12
C GLY A 19 -0.84 -2.73 11.04
N MET A 20 -1.07 -1.99 9.95
CA MET A 20 -2.40 -1.49 9.63
C MET A 20 -2.69 -1.66 8.14
N ASP A 21 -3.94 -1.88 7.82
CA ASP A 21 -4.43 -1.95 6.44
C ASP A 21 -5.90 -1.52 6.41
N PHE A 22 -6.36 -1.02 5.28
CA PHE A 22 -7.76 -0.68 5.10
C PHE A 22 -8.64 -1.94 4.88
N SER A 23 -8.02 -3.02 4.39
CA SER A 23 -8.69 -4.28 4.07
C SER A 23 -8.86 -5.17 5.30
N HIS A 24 -10.11 -5.39 5.72
CA HIS A 24 -10.45 -6.33 6.79
C HIS A 24 -9.85 -7.72 6.54
N GLY A 25 -10.00 -8.27 5.32
CA GLY A 25 -9.50 -9.62 5.03
C GLY A 25 -7.98 -9.75 5.06
N LEU A 26 -7.23 -8.68 4.78
CA LEU A 26 -5.77 -8.69 4.95
C LEU A 26 -5.38 -8.62 6.43
N ILE A 27 -6.12 -7.85 7.23
CA ILE A 27 -5.91 -7.79 8.68
C ILE A 27 -6.22 -9.13 9.34
N GLU A 28 -7.28 -9.84 8.94
CA GLU A 28 -7.58 -11.19 9.44
C GLU A 28 -6.43 -12.16 9.16
N ILE A 29 -5.89 -12.16 7.93
CA ILE A 29 -4.71 -12.99 7.58
C ILE A 29 -3.51 -12.67 8.48
N CYS A 30 -3.26 -11.41 8.79
CA CYS A 30 -2.15 -11.01 9.67
C CYS A 30 -2.40 -11.41 11.13
N ALA A 31 -3.64 -11.26 11.62
CA ALA A 31 -4.04 -11.65 12.97
C ALA A 31 -3.91 -13.17 13.19
N GLU A 32 -4.31 -13.98 12.19
CA GLU A 32 -4.13 -15.45 12.21
C GLU A 32 -2.65 -15.85 12.28
N GLN A 33 -1.75 -15.02 11.75
CA GLN A 33 -0.29 -15.21 11.86
C GLN A 33 0.29 -14.72 13.20
N GLY A 34 -0.55 -14.19 14.11
CA GLY A 34 -0.14 -13.72 15.42
C GLY A 34 0.43 -12.30 15.44
N PHE A 35 0.25 -11.51 14.38
CA PHE A 35 0.68 -10.12 14.36
C PHE A 35 -0.31 -9.19 15.06
N GLU A 36 0.21 -8.16 15.72
CA GLU A 36 -0.58 -7.04 16.21
C GLU A 36 -0.96 -6.14 15.03
N VAL A 37 -2.25 -6.09 14.71
CA VAL A 37 -2.74 -5.41 13.50
C VAL A 37 -4.08 -4.71 13.75
N GLN A 38 -4.35 -3.68 12.94
CA GLN A 38 -5.57 -2.90 13.03
C GLN A 38 -6.10 -2.52 11.64
N VAL A 39 -7.42 -2.57 11.46
CA VAL A 39 -8.07 -1.95 10.29
C VAL A 39 -8.03 -0.44 10.46
N ALA A 40 -7.39 0.28 9.53
CA ALA A 40 -7.28 1.73 9.60
C ALA A 40 -7.06 2.36 8.23
N ASP A 41 -7.43 3.65 8.12
CA ASP A 41 -7.15 4.49 6.96
C ASP A 41 -5.77 5.16 7.12
N ALA A 42 -4.90 5.01 6.12
CA ALA A 42 -3.58 5.62 6.11
C ALA A 42 -3.60 7.16 6.05
N LEU A 43 -4.74 7.76 5.71
CA LEU A 43 -4.94 9.21 5.76
C LEU A 43 -5.27 9.73 7.17
N MET A 44 -5.53 8.82 8.12
CA MET A 44 -5.86 9.14 9.52
C MET A 44 -5.37 7.99 10.41
N VAL A 45 -4.06 7.96 10.63
CA VAL A 45 -3.40 6.87 11.38
C VAL A 45 -3.80 6.92 12.86
N PRO A 46 -4.40 5.84 13.43
CA PRO A 46 -5.03 5.86 14.77
C PRO A 46 -4.01 5.69 15.92
N TYR A 47 -2.82 6.19 15.74
CA TYR A 47 -1.77 6.18 16.76
C TYR A 47 -1.38 7.60 17.16
N ARG A 48 -0.91 7.74 18.39
CA ARG A 48 -0.36 9.00 18.89
C ARG A 48 0.89 9.38 18.10
N SER A 49 1.17 10.68 18.05
CA SER A 49 2.41 11.16 17.46
C SER A 49 3.63 10.62 18.20
N ARG A 50 4.71 10.34 17.48
CA ARG A 50 6.05 10.05 18.05
C ARG A 50 6.10 8.80 18.94
N VAL A 51 5.45 7.73 18.55
CA VAL A 51 5.48 6.46 19.28
C VAL A 51 6.41 5.43 18.65
N PHE A 52 6.65 5.50 17.35
CA PHE A 52 7.45 4.52 16.61
C PHE A 52 8.86 5.04 16.32
N ASP A 53 9.83 4.15 16.29
CA ASP A 53 11.19 4.47 15.87
C ASP A 53 11.31 4.50 14.34
N TYR A 54 10.51 3.65 13.67
CA TYR A 54 10.47 3.49 12.21
C TYR A 54 9.04 3.33 11.71
N ALA A 55 8.82 3.71 10.45
CA ALA A 55 7.59 3.37 9.73
C ALA A 55 7.90 2.86 8.33
N LEU A 56 7.08 1.93 7.84
CA LEU A 56 7.16 1.39 6.48
C LEU A 56 5.85 1.67 5.73
N ASN A 57 5.95 2.37 4.60
CA ASN A 57 4.86 2.62 3.66
C ASN A 57 5.26 2.03 2.31
N ILE A 58 5.01 0.74 2.13
CA ILE A 58 5.44 -0.03 0.96
C ILE A 58 4.25 -0.39 0.09
N ALA A 59 4.30 0.03 -1.17
CA ALA A 59 3.29 -0.28 -2.19
C ALA A 59 1.86 0.20 -1.83
N VAL A 60 1.72 1.36 -1.17
CA VAL A 60 0.44 1.99 -0.80
C VAL A 60 0.26 3.34 -1.48
N LEU A 61 1.29 4.19 -1.44
CA LEU A 61 1.20 5.60 -1.85
C LEU A 61 0.71 5.79 -3.29
N HIS A 62 1.08 4.89 -4.19
CA HIS A 62 0.64 4.93 -5.58
C HIS A 62 -0.87 4.65 -5.78
N HIS A 63 -1.60 4.20 -4.75
CA HIS A 63 -3.05 4.03 -4.82
C HIS A 63 -3.84 5.29 -4.44
N ILE A 64 -3.16 6.37 -4.04
CA ILE A 64 -3.79 7.63 -3.62
C ILE A 64 -3.87 8.58 -4.81
N SER A 65 -5.08 8.97 -5.19
CA SER A 65 -5.36 9.65 -6.46
C SER A 65 -4.98 11.14 -6.50
N SER A 66 -5.07 11.88 -5.38
CA SER A 66 -4.72 13.30 -5.40
C SER A 66 -3.43 13.58 -4.63
N GLU A 67 -2.71 14.61 -5.05
CA GLU A 67 -1.44 15.01 -4.40
C GLU A 67 -1.68 15.42 -2.94
N GLU A 68 -2.75 16.14 -2.63
CA GLU A 68 -3.06 16.56 -1.26
C GLU A 68 -3.25 15.34 -0.34
N ARG A 69 -3.91 14.30 -0.83
CA ARG A 69 -4.10 13.06 -0.08
C ARG A 69 -2.80 12.27 0.04
N ARG A 70 -1.93 12.30 -0.99
CA ARG A 70 -0.58 11.70 -0.92
C ARG A 70 0.28 12.39 0.13
N ILE A 71 0.28 13.74 0.16
CA ILE A 71 0.94 14.53 1.20
C ILE A 71 0.37 14.17 2.58
N ARG A 72 -0.96 14.14 2.73
CA ARG A 72 -1.62 13.79 3.99
C ARG A 72 -1.20 12.42 4.50
N MET A 73 -1.14 11.40 3.64
CA MET A 73 -0.68 10.07 4.01
C MET A 73 0.78 10.10 4.49
N CYS A 74 1.66 10.82 3.79
CA CYS A 74 3.05 10.98 4.18
C CYS A 74 3.16 11.69 5.53
N GLU A 75 2.43 12.78 5.76
CA GLU A 75 2.37 13.51 7.03
C GLU A 75 1.91 12.60 8.18
N GLU A 76 0.85 11.82 8.00
CA GLU A 76 0.36 10.90 9.02
C GLU A 76 1.36 9.77 9.33
N THR A 77 2.04 9.24 8.30
CA THR A 77 3.11 8.26 8.49
C THR A 77 4.29 8.85 9.28
N LEU A 78 4.71 10.07 8.93
CA LEU A 78 5.82 10.76 9.62
C LEU A 78 5.43 11.23 11.02
N ARG A 79 4.18 11.65 11.24
CA ARG A 79 3.66 12.12 12.53
C ARG A 79 3.82 11.07 13.64
N VAL A 80 3.60 9.81 13.32
CA VAL A 80 3.69 8.72 14.30
C VAL A 80 5.13 8.29 14.60
N VAL A 81 6.09 8.71 13.77
CA VAL A 81 7.52 8.45 13.96
C VAL A 81 8.14 9.49 14.89
N LYS A 82 9.01 9.06 15.79
CA LYS A 82 9.79 9.92 16.70
C LYS A 82 10.67 10.90 15.93
N VAL A 83 10.96 12.06 16.52
CA VAL A 83 12.00 12.94 15.99
C VAL A 83 13.35 12.20 15.99
N GLY A 84 14.04 12.23 14.86
CA GLY A 84 15.25 11.43 14.62
C GLY A 84 14.98 10.03 14.06
N GLY A 85 13.74 9.55 14.10
CA GLY A 85 13.35 8.28 13.48
C GLY A 85 13.22 8.39 11.95
N VAL A 86 13.06 7.26 11.26
CA VAL A 86 13.05 7.17 9.80
C VAL A 86 11.79 6.48 9.32
N ALA A 87 11.23 6.99 8.23
CA ALA A 87 10.18 6.30 7.49
C ALA A 87 10.69 5.92 6.09
N LEU A 88 10.41 4.68 5.66
CA LEU A 88 10.65 4.21 4.30
C LEU A 88 9.35 4.26 3.50
N PHE A 89 9.39 4.90 2.35
CA PHE A 89 8.30 4.90 1.38
C PHE A 89 8.78 4.27 0.08
N CYS A 90 8.04 3.27 -0.41
CA CYS A 90 8.29 2.65 -1.71
C CYS A 90 7.00 2.68 -2.52
N ALA A 91 7.04 3.26 -3.71
CA ALA A 91 5.92 3.38 -4.62
C ALA A 91 6.32 2.96 -6.03
N TRP A 92 5.36 2.45 -6.80
CA TRP A 92 5.62 2.01 -8.16
C TRP A 92 6.22 3.12 -9.02
N ALA A 93 7.32 2.77 -9.69
CA ALA A 93 7.99 3.64 -10.64
C ALA A 93 7.25 3.67 -11.98
N TYR A 94 7.31 4.80 -12.66
CA TYR A 94 6.92 4.93 -14.07
C TYR A 94 7.90 4.15 -14.97
N GLU A 95 9.18 4.28 -14.64
CA GLU A 95 10.28 3.58 -15.29
C GLU A 95 10.29 2.12 -14.81
N GLN A 96 9.95 1.21 -15.73
CA GLN A 96 9.98 -0.23 -15.45
C GLN A 96 11.09 -0.88 -16.29
N ASP A 97 11.80 -1.82 -15.69
CA ASP A 97 12.80 -2.60 -16.40
C ASP A 97 12.14 -3.44 -17.49
N LYS A 98 12.52 -3.25 -18.74
CA LYS A 98 12.07 -4.08 -19.86
C LYS A 98 12.46 -5.53 -19.63
N GLY A 99 11.48 -6.39 -19.41
CA GLY A 99 11.69 -7.79 -19.02
C GLY A 99 11.82 -8.03 -17.52
N GLY A 100 11.60 -6.99 -16.69
CA GLY A 100 11.57 -7.08 -15.24
C GLY A 100 10.35 -7.84 -14.70
N VAL A 101 10.37 -8.11 -13.40
CA VAL A 101 9.37 -8.92 -12.68
C VAL A 101 7.96 -8.33 -12.74
N SER A 102 7.82 -7.01 -12.91
CA SER A 102 6.51 -6.34 -12.91
C SER A 102 5.73 -6.52 -14.22
N GLY A 103 6.41 -6.65 -15.36
CA GLY A 103 5.80 -6.81 -16.68
C GLY A 103 4.88 -5.66 -17.12
N HIS A 104 4.92 -4.51 -16.44
CA HIS A 104 4.12 -3.33 -16.76
C HIS A 104 4.86 -2.40 -17.73
N ASP A 105 4.14 -1.86 -18.70
CA ASP A 105 4.59 -0.77 -19.56
C ASP A 105 3.59 0.38 -19.42
N PHE A 106 4.00 1.42 -18.70
CA PHE A 106 3.11 2.53 -18.37
C PHE A 106 3.17 3.62 -19.44
N LEU A 107 2.02 3.95 -20.04
CA LEU A 107 1.89 5.03 -21.03
C LEU A 107 1.60 6.39 -20.39
N ALA A 108 1.16 6.42 -19.13
CA ALA A 108 0.85 7.61 -18.35
C ALA A 108 1.19 7.35 -16.88
N GLN A 109 1.27 8.43 -16.07
CA GLN A 109 1.50 8.29 -14.63
C GLN A 109 0.25 7.87 -13.87
N ASP A 110 -0.91 8.38 -14.30
CA ASP A 110 -2.19 8.01 -13.72
C ASP A 110 -2.83 6.92 -14.58
N VAL A 111 -2.88 5.71 -14.05
CA VAL A 111 -3.30 4.51 -14.79
C VAL A 111 -4.30 3.69 -13.99
N LEU A 112 -5.11 2.92 -14.70
CA LEU A 112 -5.93 1.85 -14.15
C LEU A 112 -5.24 0.51 -14.43
N VAL A 113 -4.85 -0.19 -13.38
CA VAL A 113 -4.14 -1.47 -13.46
C VAL A 113 -5.08 -2.62 -13.08
N PRO A 114 -5.20 -3.67 -13.88
CA PRO A 114 -6.06 -4.80 -13.57
C PRO A 114 -5.54 -5.55 -12.33
N PHE A 115 -6.41 -5.69 -11.34
CA PHE A 115 -6.16 -6.47 -10.14
C PHE A 115 -6.99 -7.73 -10.16
N HIS A 116 -6.33 -8.88 -10.25
CA HIS A 116 -6.97 -10.19 -10.28
C HIS A 116 -7.21 -10.71 -8.85
N LYS A 117 -8.45 -10.61 -8.36
CA LYS A 117 -8.85 -11.21 -7.11
C LYS A 117 -9.13 -12.69 -7.33
N ARG A 118 -8.36 -13.58 -6.70
CA ARG A 118 -8.66 -15.02 -6.71
C ARG A 118 -9.92 -15.31 -5.90
N PRO A 119 -10.70 -16.35 -6.25
CA PRO A 119 -11.84 -16.78 -5.45
C PRO A 119 -11.43 -17.04 -4.00
N ILE A 120 -12.27 -16.67 -3.06
CA ILE A 120 -12.01 -16.74 -1.62
C ILE A 120 -11.95 -18.20 -1.13
N ALA A 121 -12.54 -19.15 -1.84
CA ALA A 121 -12.58 -20.55 -1.43
C ALA A 121 -11.90 -21.49 -2.44
N LYS A 122 -10.92 -22.25 -1.97
CA LYS A 122 -10.37 -23.38 -2.70
C LYS A 122 -11.47 -24.43 -2.90
N GLY A 123 -11.88 -24.68 -4.16
CA GLY A 123 -12.89 -25.68 -4.50
C GLY A 123 -14.28 -25.15 -4.85
N MET A 124 -14.52 -23.86 -4.79
CA MET A 124 -15.78 -23.25 -5.23
C MET A 124 -15.89 -23.25 -6.75
N ARG A 125 -17.02 -23.71 -7.29
CA ARG A 125 -17.25 -23.68 -8.73
C ARG A 125 -17.47 -22.25 -9.23
N PRO A 126 -17.11 -21.92 -10.49
CA PRO A 126 -17.28 -20.57 -11.04
C PRO A 126 -18.70 -20.01 -10.92
N ALA A 127 -19.72 -20.87 -11.04
CA ALA A 127 -21.12 -20.49 -10.89
C ALA A 127 -21.46 -20.07 -9.45
N GLU A 128 -20.98 -20.80 -8.45
CA GLU A 128 -21.18 -20.51 -7.03
C GLU A 128 -20.46 -19.22 -6.63
N GLN A 129 -19.25 -19.00 -7.16
CA GLN A 129 -18.52 -17.75 -6.96
C GLN A 129 -19.28 -16.56 -7.56
N LYS A 130 -19.84 -16.73 -8.75
CA LYS A 130 -20.65 -15.68 -9.38
C LYS A 130 -21.89 -15.33 -8.56
N GLU A 131 -22.60 -16.34 -8.03
CA GLU A 131 -23.76 -16.12 -7.16
C GLU A 131 -23.39 -15.36 -5.89
N LEU A 132 -22.23 -15.68 -5.30
CA LEU A 132 -21.71 -15.00 -4.11
C LEU A 132 -21.34 -13.54 -4.43
N ASP A 133 -20.63 -13.32 -5.54
CA ASP A 133 -20.23 -11.97 -5.98
C ASP A 133 -21.47 -11.12 -6.32
N ASP A 134 -22.47 -11.69 -7.00
CA ASP A 134 -23.76 -11.04 -7.31
C ASP A 134 -24.58 -10.75 -6.02
N ALA A 135 -24.49 -11.61 -5.02
CA ALA A 135 -25.12 -11.38 -3.72
C ALA A 135 -24.40 -10.25 -2.96
N MET A 136 -23.07 -10.20 -2.96
CA MET A 136 -22.28 -9.13 -2.34
C MET A 136 -22.53 -7.76 -3.00
N VAL A 137 -22.71 -7.74 -4.34
CA VAL A 137 -23.09 -6.52 -5.08
C VAL A 137 -24.49 -6.06 -4.67
N ARG A 138 -25.47 -6.97 -4.61
CA ARG A 138 -26.86 -6.64 -4.18
C ARG A 138 -26.93 -6.12 -2.76
N GLU A 139 -26.08 -6.61 -1.87
CA GLU A 139 -26.00 -6.18 -0.48
C GLU A 139 -25.14 -4.92 -0.25
N GLY A 140 -24.59 -4.32 -1.34
CA GLY A 140 -23.69 -3.16 -1.27
C GLY A 140 -22.33 -3.46 -0.61
N LYS A 141 -21.97 -4.73 -0.51
CA LYS A 141 -20.73 -5.21 0.13
C LYS A 141 -19.56 -5.40 -0.83
N ALA A 142 -19.80 -5.33 -2.14
CA ALA A 142 -18.77 -5.41 -3.16
C ALA A 142 -18.83 -4.21 -4.11
N PRO A 143 -17.68 -3.72 -4.62
CA PRO A 143 -17.69 -2.70 -5.65
C PRO A 143 -18.33 -3.26 -6.93
N SER A 144 -19.26 -2.51 -7.51
CA SER A 144 -20.11 -2.85 -8.65
C SER A 144 -19.38 -3.01 -10.01
N HIS A 145 -18.04 -3.06 -10.06
CA HIS A 145 -17.26 -2.89 -11.27
C HIS A 145 -16.14 -3.94 -11.49
N GLY A 146 -16.33 -5.18 -11.03
CA GLY A 146 -15.41 -6.28 -11.34
C GLY A 146 -15.85 -7.06 -12.59
N GLU A 147 -14.95 -7.33 -13.51
CA GLU A 147 -15.17 -8.20 -14.67
C GLU A 147 -14.70 -9.63 -14.37
N ILE A 148 -15.47 -10.63 -14.75
CA ILE A 148 -15.10 -12.04 -14.56
C ILE A 148 -14.17 -12.48 -15.69
N ASN A 149 -12.94 -12.85 -15.33
CA ASN A 149 -12.04 -13.54 -16.25
C ASN A 149 -12.27 -15.05 -16.13
N GLN A 150 -12.96 -15.63 -17.10
CA GLN A 150 -13.33 -17.06 -17.10
C GLN A 150 -12.12 -17.98 -17.25
N GLU A 151 -11.07 -17.58 -17.97
CA GLU A 151 -9.87 -18.40 -18.18
C GLU A 151 -9.03 -18.52 -16.88
N LYS A 152 -8.92 -17.43 -16.13
CA LYS A 152 -8.12 -17.38 -14.89
C LYS A 152 -8.94 -17.65 -13.64
N HIS A 153 -10.26 -17.85 -13.76
CA HIS A 153 -11.19 -17.98 -12.63
C HIS A 153 -10.99 -16.87 -11.57
N THR A 154 -10.89 -15.62 -12.04
CA THR A 154 -10.65 -14.45 -11.18
C THR A 154 -11.65 -13.36 -11.50
N VAL A 155 -11.97 -12.54 -10.49
CA VAL A 155 -12.64 -11.26 -10.69
C VAL A 155 -11.57 -10.19 -10.88
N VAL A 156 -11.66 -9.46 -11.99
CA VAL A 156 -10.70 -8.39 -12.34
C VAL A 156 -11.31 -7.04 -11.96
N TYR A 157 -10.62 -6.32 -11.10
CA TYR A 157 -10.96 -4.94 -10.74
C TYR A 157 -9.93 -4.00 -11.36
N GLN A 158 -10.39 -2.85 -11.85
CA GLN A 158 -9.49 -1.79 -12.30
C GLN A 158 -9.07 -0.96 -11.08
N ARG A 159 -7.79 -1.00 -10.74
CA ARG A 159 -7.24 -0.31 -9.58
C ARG A 159 -6.43 0.90 -10.04
N TYR A 160 -6.81 2.08 -9.56
CA TYR A 160 -6.05 3.29 -9.82
C TYR A 160 -4.64 3.19 -9.22
N CYS A 161 -3.66 3.62 -10.01
CA CYS A 161 -2.28 3.81 -9.59
C CYS A 161 -1.71 5.09 -10.19
N HIS A 162 -1.03 5.86 -9.36
CA HIS A 162 -0.14 6.94 -9.77
C HIS A 162 1.29 6.42 -9.72
N VAL A 163 1.92 6.21 -10.88
CA VAL A 163 3.29 5.71 -10.96
C VAL A 163 4.28 6.87 -10.99
N TYR A 164 5.26 6.82 -10.11
CA TYR A 164 6.18 7.91 -9.82
C TYR A 164 7.35 7.94 -10.79
N LYS A 165 7.70 9.11 -11.30
CA LYS A 165 8.93 9.34 -12.05
C LYS A 165 10.11 9.60 -11.12
N GLU A 166 11.33 9.43 -11.65
CA GLU A 166 12.56 9.77 -10.94
C GLU A 166 12.49 11.17 -10.34
N GLY A 167 12.83 11.31 -9.07
CA GLY A 167 12.83 12.57 -8.32
C GLY A 167 11.45 13.07 -7.88
N GLU A 168 10.37 12.38 -8.22
CA GLU A 168 9.02 12.85 -7.88
C GLU A 168 8.68 12.63 -6.40
N LEU A 169 9.11 11.50 -5.83
CA LEU A 169 8.93 11.26 -4.40
C LEU A 169 9.68 12.30 -3.57
N GLU A 170 10.91 12.61 -3.90
CA GLU A 170 11.70 13.65 -3.20
C GLU A 170 10.98 14.99 -3.22
N LYS A 171 10.45 15.41 -4.37
CA LYS A 171 9.68 16.65 -4.51
C LYS A 171 8.40 16.65 -3.68
N LEU A 172 7.77 15.48 -3.49
CA LEU A 172 6.61 15.36 -2.62
C LEU A 172 6.99 15.66 -1.16
N PHE A 173 8.14 15.15 -0.69
CA PHE A 173 8.61 15.39 0.69
C PHE A 173 9.16 16.79 0.91
N GLU A 174 9.64 17.51 -0.14
CA GLU A 174 10.01 18.92 -0.05
C GLU A 174 8.83 19.82 0.39
N LYS A 175 7.58 19.37 0.13
CA LYS A 175 6.36 20.08 0.52
C LYS A 175 5.96 19.81 1.99
N ILE A 176 6.60 18.86 2.66
CA ILE A 176 6.26 18.45 4.03
C ILE A 176 7.30 19.03 4.99
N PRO A 177 6.95 20.06 5.78
CA PRO A 177 7.89 20.64 6.72
C PRO A 177 8.14 19.67 7.90
N GLY A 178 9.39 19.56 8.34
CA GLY A 178 9.75 18.74 9.51
C GLY A 178 10.28 17.37 9.16
N CYS A 179 10.59 17.12 7.89
CA CYS A 179 11.29 15.93 7.45
C CYS A 179 12.41 16.25 6.47
N LYS A 180 13.27 15.27 6.22
CA LYS A 180 14.37 15.36 5.25
C LYS A 180 14.53 13.99 4.57
N VAL A 181 14.58 13.98 3.25
CA VAL A 181 14.97 12.78 2.48
C VAL A 181 16.47 12.57 2.67
N GLU A 182 16.86 11.40 3.15
CA GLU A 182 18.24 10.99 3.36
C GLU A 182 18.78 10.13 2.23
N ALA A 183 17.93 9.30 1.65
CA ALA A 183 18.27 8.45 0.52
C ALA A 183 17.07 8.35 -0.43
N ALA A 184 17.37 8.26 -1.71
CA ALA A 184 16.42 7.93 -2.76
C ALA A 184 17.07 6.91 -3.71
N TYR A 185 16.36 5.84 -4.07
CA TYR A 185 16.89 4.79 -4.93
C TYR A 185 15.77 4.05 -5.64
N PHE A 186 16.15 3.39 -6.74
CA PHE A 186 15.27 2.50 -7.49
C PHE A 186 15.47 1.05 -7.02
N ASP A 187 14.38 0.35 -6.74
CA ASP A 187 14.39 -1.05 -6.31
C ASP A 187 13.23 -1.83 -6.92
N PHE A 188 13.54 -2.80 -7.77
CA PHE A 188 12.59 -3.72 -8.42
C PHE A 188 11.31 -3.05 -8.94
N GLY A 189 11.45 -1.98 -9.74
CA GLY A 189 10.32 -1.26 -10.32
C GLY A 189 9.61 -0.30 -9.37
N ASN A 190 10.24 0.07 -8.26
CA ASN A 190 9.76 1.07 -7.31
C ASN A 190 10.79 2.17 -7.14
N TRP A 191 10.31 3.41 -6.96
CA TRP A 191 11.08 4.46 -6.33
C TRP A 191 10.89 4.35 -4.81
N CYS A 192 12.01 4.33 -4.10
CA CYS A 192 12.06 4.24 -2.65
C CYS A 192 12.75 5.48 -2.09
N VAL A 193 12.24 6.02 -0.98
CA VAL A 193 12.87 7.12 -0.24
C VAL A 193 12.90 6.83 1.24
N GLU A 194 14.03 7.10 1.87
CA GLU A 194 14.21 7.10 3.31
C GLU A 194 14.07 8.53 3.83
N VAL A 195 13.14 8.75 4.72
CA VAL A 195 12.76 10.08 5.20
C VAL A 195 12.95 10.18 6.70
N ARG A 196 13.85 11.04 7.14
CA ARG A 196 14.07 11.31 8.57
C ARG A 196 13.14 12.40 9.07
N VAL A 197 12.53 12.17 10.22
CA VAL A 197 11.78 13.20 10.95
C VAL A 197 12.75 14.13 11.67
N THR A 198 12.77 15.42 11.31
CA THR A 198 13.72 16.41 11.86
C THR A 198 13.10 17.28 12.93
N ARG A 199 11.79 17.43 12.95
CA ARG A 199 11.02 18.14 13.98
C ARG A 199 9.59 17.60 14.05
N GLU A 200 8.83 18.06 15.03
CA GLU A 200 7.42 17.67 15.19
C GLU A 200 6.58 18.07 13.98
N LEU A 201 5.82 17.12 13.47
CA LEU A 201 4.73 17.38 12.54
C LEU A 201 3.43 17.59 13.34
N LYS A 202 2.69 18.62 13.01
CA LYS A 202 1.44 18.99 13.70
C LYS A 202 0.27 18.16 13.21
#